data_7b4f8e5c562eed30d1c76205388811f0
#
_entry.id   7b4f8e5c562eed30d1c76205388811f0
#
_cell.length_a   1.000
_cell.length_b   1.000
_cell.length_c   1.000
_cell.angle_alpha   90.00
_cell.angle_beta   90.00
_cell.angle_gamma   90.00
#
_symmetry.space_group_name_H-M   'P 1'
#
loop_
_entity.id
_entity.type
_entity.pdbx_description
1 polymer ?
#
loop_
_entity_poly.entity_id
_entity_poly.type
_entity_poly.pdbx_seq_one_letter_code
_entity_poly.pdbx_strand_id
1 'polypeptide(L)'
;LILRKGEKMALLHYPKKVVLGDITVRDGFQHEEKFIPTDAKLWLAEELILAGFKRLEVTNFGNPKVMPQFKDADMLSKRLHASKKVGHLLKDVEITAITIRERAVERTIEARKEGYGPDRILFMVSTSESHHRTNSGLSLDDYWKMCETYIPKAHDAGMKVCGTVSTIWGCPIEGPTELKKAVEFTRRWLDIGADDIEHADH
;
A
#
# COMPACT_ATOMS: atom_id res chain seq x y z
N LEU A 1 6.29 -26.55 7.51
CA LEU A 1 5.71 -27.31 6.37
C LEU A 1 6.29 -28.74 6.44
N ILE A 2 5.49 -29.73 6.84
CA ILE A 2 5.91 -31.14 6.85
C ILE A 2 5.53 -31.72 5.48
N LEU A 3 6.51 -31.88 4.60
CA LEU A 3 6.33 -32.56 3.32
C LEU A 3 6.10 -34.06 3.55
N ARG A 4 5.05 -34.63 2.97
CA ARG A 4 4.84 -36.08 2.97
C ARG A 4 5.90 -36.75 2.08
N LYS A 5 6.43 -37.90 2.54
CA LYS A 5 7.45 -38.67 1.82
C LYS A 5 6.92 -39.07 0.44
N GLY A 6 7.48 -38.45 -0.64
CA GLY A 6 7.09 -38.74 -2.02
C GLY A 6 6.53 -37.56 -2.82
N GLU A 7 6.22 -36.43 -2.21
CA GLU A 7 5.84 -35.24 -2.96
C GLU A 7 7.09 -34.57 -3.56
N LYS A 8 7.18 -34.54 -4.88
CA LYS A 8 8.16 -33.71 -5.59
C LYS A 8 7.86 -32.26 -5.24
N MET A 9 8.79 -31.59 -4.56
CA MET A 9 8.75 -30.14 -4.45
C MET A 9 8.62 -29.58 -5.87
N ALA A 10 7.53 -28.87 -6.15
CA ALA A 10 7.48 -28.05 -7.35
C ALA A 10 8.72 -27.14 -7.29
N LEU A 11 9.54 -27.17 -8.34
CA LEU A 11 10.69 -26.27 -8.47
C LEU A 11 10.13 -24.85 -8.49
N LEU A 12 10.20 -24.18 -7.34
CA LEU A 12 9.83 -22.78 -7.24
C LEU A 12 10.86 -21.96 -8.01
N HIS A 13 10.44 -21.37 -9.11
CA HIS A 13 11.28 -20.46 -9.88
C HIS A 13 11.32 -19.09 -9.19
N TYR A 14 12.30 -18.89 -8.33
CA TYR A 14 12.52 -17.60 -7.70
C TYR A 14 13.08 -16.59 -8.70
N PRO A 15 12.66 -15.32 -8.63
CA PRO A 15 13.25 -14.27 -9.45
C PRO A 15 14.73 -14.07 -9.10
N LYS A 16 15.56 -13.79 -10.12
CA LYS A 16 17.00 -13.52 -9.92
C LYS A 16 17.27 -12.19 -9.21
N LYS A 17 16.31 -11.28 -9.26
CA LYS A 17 16.37 -9.95 -8.62
C LYS A 17 15.04 -9.65 -7.95
N VAL A 18 15.12 -8.94 -6.83
CA VAL A 18 13.96 -8.40 -6.10
C VAL A 18 14.16 -6.90 -5.91
N VAL A 19 13.06 -6.17 -5.80
CA VAL A 19 13.05 -4.76 -5.42
C VAL A 19 12.66 -4.71 -3.94
N LEU A 20 13.52 -4.10 -3.12
CA LEU A 20 13.21 -3.85 -1.73
C LEU A 20 12.38 -2.57 -1.62
N GLY A 21 11.26 -2.68 -0.91
CA GLY A 21 10.42 -1.55 -0.50
C GLY A 21 10.58 -1.29 0.99
N ASP A 22 10.38 -0.04 1.40
CA ASP A 22 10.32 0.37 2.80
C ASP A 22 9.02 1.10 3.08
N ILE A 23 8.38 0.76 4.20
CA ILE A 23 7.10 1.33 4.65
C ILE A 23 7.22 2.02 6.02
N THR A 24 8.43 2.21 6.54
CA THR A 24 8.68 2.73 7.89
C THR A 24 8.06 4.11 8.09
N VAL A 25 8.19 5.00 7.09
CA VAL A 25 7.66 6.38 7.19
C VAL A 25 6.13 6.39 7.27
N ARG A 26 5.46 5.38 6.71
CA ARG A 26 4.00 5.25 6.82
C ARG A 26 3.63 4.27 7.94
N ASP A 27 3.90 2.98 7.77
CA ASP A 27 3.40 1.95 8.68
C ASP A 27 4.10 1.99 10.04
N GLY A 28 5.42 2.16 10.03
CA GLY A 28 6.18 2.29 11.28
C GLY A 28 5.71 3.47 12.12
N PHE A 29 5.47 4.62 11.52
CA PHE A 29 5.03 5.82 12.26
C PHE A 29 3.53 5.84 12.57
N GLN A 30 2.73 5.00 11.93
CA GLN A 30 1.27 4.96 12.11
C GLN A 30 0.87 4.70 13.58
N HIS A 31 1.65 3.90 14.28
CA HIS A 31 1.36 3.45 15.63
C HIS A 31 1.97 4.33 16.72
N GLU A 32 2.71 5.38 16.34
CA GLU A 32 3.30 6.30 17.31
C GLU A 32 2.23 7.19 17.95
N GLU A 33 2.25 7.27 19.27
CA GLU A 33 1.30 8.10 20.03
C GLU A 33 1.51 9.60 19.78
N LYS A 34 2.77 10.00 19.64
CA LYS A 34 3.14 11.39 19.39
C LYS A 34 3.30 11.63 17.88
N PHE A 35 2.78 12.75 17.40
CA PHE A 35 2.98 13.14 16.02
C PHE A 35 4.47 13.29 15.70
N ILE A 36 4.93 12.53 14.73
CA ILE A 36 6.28 12.62 14.18
C ILE A 36 6.35 13.88 13.29
N PRO A 37 7.23 14.85 13.57
CA PRO A 37 7.35 16.06 12.78
C PRO A 37 7.64 15.77 11.30
N THR A 38 7.07 16.58 10.41
CA THR A 38 7.29 16.45 8.95
C THR A 38 8.77 16.44 8.57
N ASP A 39 9.59 17.23 9.27
CA ASP A 39 11.04 17.27 9.02
C ASP A 39 11.72 15.93 9.29
N ALA A 40 11.31 15.23 10.36
CA ALA A 40 11.85 13.91 10.69
C ALA A 40 11.40 12.85 9.66
N LYS A 41 10.14 12.89 9.23
CA LYS A 41 9.63 12.02 8.17
C LYS A 41 10.35 12.25 6.85
N LEU A 42 10.52 13.51 6.47
CA LEU A 42 11.24 13.89 5.25
C LEU A 42 12.69 13.40 5.29
N TRP A 43 13.38 13.68 6.40
CA TRP A 43 14.75 13.24 6.60
C TRP A 43 14.88 11.71 6.43
N LEU A 44 14.01 10.93 7.09
CA LEU A 44 14.07 9.48 6.98
C LEU A 44 13.78 9.00 5.55
N ALA A 45 12.77 9.57 4.87
CA ALA A 45 12.48 9.24 3.48
C ALA A 45 13.69 9.54 2.56
N GLU A 46 14.36 10.68 2.77
CA GLU A 46 15.57 11.03 2.04
C GLU A 46 16.72 10.05 2.28
N GLU A 47 16.96 9.65 3.54
CA GLU A 47 18.00 8.67 3.88
C GLU A 47 17.72 7.29 3.28
N LEU A 48 16.47 6.84 3.27
CA LEU A 48 16.07 5.59 2.64
C LEU A 48 16.33 5.60 1.12
N ILE A 49 16.01 6.72 0.45
CA ILE A 49 16.31 6.90 -0.98
C ILE A 49 17.82 6.86 -1.23
N LEU A 50 18.61 7.55 -0.41
CA LEU A 50 20.08 7.56 -0.52
C LEU A 50 20.69 6.20 -0.19
N ALA A 51 20.08 5.42 0.70
CA ALA A 51 20.47 4.03 0.99
C ALA A 51 20.17 3.07 -0.18
N GLY A 52 19.43 3.53 -1.20
CA GLY A 52 19.20 2.79 -2.43
C GLY A 52 17.86 2.06 -2.51
N PHE A 53 16.93 2.29 -1.60
CA PHE A 53 15.57 1.76 -1.73
C PHE A 53 14.91 2.30 -2.99
N LYS A 54 14.20 1.43 -3.70
CA LYS A 54 13.55 1.73 -5.00
C LYS A 54 12.04 1.81 -4.91
N ARG A 55 11.47 1.52 -3.75
CA ARG A 55 10.03 1.66 -3.46
C ARG A 55 9.86 2.14 -2.03
N LEU A 56 9.06 3.17 -1.83
CA LEU A 56 8.83 3.77 -0.52
C LEU A 56 7.35 4.11 -0.34
N GLU A 57 6.79 3.68 0.79
CA GLU A 57 5.49 4.16 1.23
C GLU A 57 5.69 5.25 2.28
N VAL A 58 5.45 6.50 1.86
CA VAL A 58 5.86 7.66 2.68
C VAL A 58 4.72 8.29 3.45
N THR A 59 3.46 8.06 3.06
CA THR A 59 2.31 8.69 3.71
C THR A 59 0.98 7.99 3.38
N ASN A 60 -0.09 8.48 3.98
CA ASN A 60 -1.47 8.10 3.72
C ASN A 60 -2.31 9.38 3.55
N PHE A 61 -3.04 9.49 2.45
CA PHE A 61 -3.91 10.64 2.15
C PHE A 61 -5.30 10.53 2.79
N GLY A 62 -5.48 9.63 3.76
CA GLY A 62 -6.72 9.43 4.50
C GLY A 62 -7.15 10.62 5.35
N ASN A 63 -8.22 10.42 6.12
CA ASN A 63 -8.76 11.45 6.99
C ASN A 63 -7.81 11.70 8.19
N PRO A 64 -7.26 12.91 8.34
CA PRO A 64 -6.32 13.22 9.43
C PRO A 64 -6.95 13.18 10.84
N LYS A 65 -8.29 13.19 10.95
CA LYS A 65 -8.98 12.98 12.23
C LYS A 65 -8.94 11.52 12.67
N VAL A 66 -8.85 10.59 11.72
CA VAL A 66 -8.75 9.14 11.97
C VAL A 66 -7.29 8.72 12.09
N MET A 67 -6.43 9.32 11.27
CA MET A 67 -5.01 9.02 11.19
C MET A 67 -4.18 10.30 11.37
N PRO A 68 -4.06 10.82 12.60
CA PRO A 68 -3.42 12.13 12.86
C PRO A 68 -1.93 12.17 12.50
N GLN A 69 -1.28 11.00 12.42
CA GLN A 69 0.12 10.91 11.98
C GLN A 69 0.32 11.37 10.53
N PHE A 70 -0.73 11.36 9.70
CA PHE A 70 -0.64 11.74 8.29
C PHE A 70 -1.37 13.05 7.95
N LYS A 71 -1.60 13.90 8.96
CA LYS A 71 -2.19 15.23 8.74
C LYS A 71 -1.35 16.14 7.83
N ASP A 72 -0.08 15.80 7.68
CA ASP A 72 0.93 16.50 6.88
C ASP A 72 1.20 15.82 5.52
N ALA A 73 0.36 14.89 5.07
CA ALA A 73 0.58 14.11 3.85
C ALA A 73 0.96 14.95 2.63
N ASP A 74 0.15 15.99 2.33
CA ASP A 74 0.41 16.87 1.20
C ASP A 74 1.73 17.64 1.37
N MET A 75 2.00 18.16 2.56
CA MET A 75 3.22 18.89 2.84
C MET A 75 4.46 18.01 2.72
N LEU A 76 4.42 16.80 3.28
CA LEU A 76 5.51 15.83 3.20
C LEU A 76 5.80 15.47 1.74
N SER A 77 4.76 15.13 0.98
CA SER A 77 4.91 14.76 -0.44
C SER A 77 5.46 15.91 -1.28
N LYS A 78 4.91 17.12 -1.13
CA LYS A 78 5.42 18.33 -1.85
C LYS A 78 6.90 18.57 -1.53
N ARG A 79 7.28 18.48 -0.27
CA ARG A 79 8.66 18.69 0.17
C ARG A 79 9.61 17.61 -0.33
N LEU A 80 9.17 16.36 -0.37
CA LEU A 80 9.97 15.25 -0.90
C LEU A 80 10.25 15.45 -2.39
N HIS A 81 9.24 15.81 -3.18
CA HIS A 81 9.39 16.10 -4.61
C HIS A 81 10.25 17.34 -4.89
N ALA A 82 10.18 18.36 -4.03
CA ALA A 82 10.99 19.56 -4.11
C ALA A 82 12.37 19.43 -3.43
N SER A 83 12.70 18.27 -2.88
CA SER A 83 13.97 18.06 -2.16
C SER A 83 15.16 18.28 -3.08
N LYS A 84 16.06 19.19 -2.69
CA LYS A 84 17.35 19.38 -3.38
C LYS A 84 18.28 18.18 -3.22
N LYS A 85 18.07 17.37 -2.18
CA LYS A 85 18.89 16.21 -1.84
C LYS A 85 18.53 14.99 -2.69
N VAL A 86 17.24 14.69 -2.84
CA VAL A 86 16.77 13.45 -3.47
C VAL A 86 15.73 13.66 -4.57
N GLY A 87 15.17 14.84 -4.76
CA GLY A 87 14.10 15.07 -5.74
C GLY A 87 14.46 14.62 -7.16
N HIS A 88 15.70 14.79 -7.56
CA HIS A 88 16.21 14.33 -8.86
C HIS A 88 16.34 12.81 -8.98
N LEU A 89 16.30 12.06 -7.85
CA LEU A 89 16.36 10.60 -7.79
C LEU A 89 14.98 9.96 -7.87
N LEU A 90 13.90 10.71 -7.62
CA LEU A 90 12.52 10.18 -7.58
C LEU A 90 12.07 9.56 -8.90
N LYS A 91 12.66 9.94 -10.03
CA LYS A 91 12.43 9.27 -11.31
C LYS A 91 12.77 7.78 -11.33
N ASP A 92 13.66 7.35 -10.40
CA ASP A 92 14.16 5.97 -10.27
C ASP A 92 13.66 5.29 -8.98
N VAL A 93 12.72 5.95 -8.25
CA VAL A 93 12.13 5.47 -6.99
C VAL A 93 10.62 5.54 -7.11
N GLU A 94 9.94 4.43 -6.90
CA GLU A 94 8.48 4.35 -6.91
C GLU A 94 7.93 4.78 -5.54
N ILE A 95 7.27 5.92 -5.50
CA ILE A 95 6.57 6.39 -4.30
C ILE A 95 5.19 5.75 -4.26
N THR A 96 4.85 5.14 -3.13
CA THR A 96 3.58 4.46 -2.92
C THR A 96 2.78 5.12 -1.80
N ALA A 97 1.47 4.97 -1.84
CA ALA A 97 0.58 5.37 -0.75
C ALA A 97 -0.61 4.41 -0.64
N ILE A 98 -0.94 4.04 0.59
CA ILE A 98 -2.15 3.27 0.85
C ILE A 98 -3.38 4.18 0.82
N THR A 99 -4.46 3.67 0.23
CA THR A 99 -5.76 4.35 0.16
C THR A 99 -6.87 3.38 0.54
N ILE A 100 -7.67 3.73 1.55
CA ILE A 100 -8.70 2.81 2.08
C ILE A 100 -10.11 3.30 1.73
N ARG A 101 -10.30 4.60 1.50
CA ARG A 101 -11.61 5.20 1.29
C ARG A 101 -11.61 6.13 0.08
N GLU A 102 -12.77 6.28 -0.54
CA GLU A 102 -12.99 7.11 -1.73
C GLU A 102 -12.27 8.46 -1.65
N ARG A 103 -12.51 9.22 -0.59
CA ARG A 103 -11.90 10.54 -0.42
C ARG A 103 -10.37 10.50 -0.35
N ALA A 104 -9.79 9.42 0.21
CA ALA A 104 -8.33 9.24 0.20
C ALA A 104 -7.82 9.04 -1.23
N VAL A 105 -8.52 8.22 -2.01
CA VAL A 105 -8.18 8.00 -3.42
C VAL A 105 -8.28 9.30 -4.22
N GLU A 106 -9.36 10.06 -4.06
CA GLU A 106 -9.58 11.35 -4.73
C GLU A 106 -8.45 12.34 -4.42
N ARG A 107 -8.11 12.51 -3.14
CA ARG A 107 -6.98 13.37 -2.73
C ARG A 107 -5.65 12.90 -3.32
N THR A 108 -5.45 11.60 -3.39
CA THR A 108 -4.22 11.04 -3.97
C THR A 108 -4.15 11.30 -5.47
N ILE A 109 -5.28 11.18 -6.19
CA ILE A 109 -5.40 11.53 -7.61
C ILE A 109 -5.14 13.02 -7.83
N GLU A 110 -5.71 13.88 -6.98
CA GLU A 110 -5.45 15.34 -7.05
C GLU A 110 -3.97 15.65 -6.84
N ALA A 111 -3.35 15.07 -5.80
CA ALA A 111 -1.94 15.23 -5.54
C ALA A 111 -1.07 14.77 -6.73
N ARG A 112 -1.45 13.67 -7.40
CA ARG A 112 -0.76 13.18 -8.59
C ARG A 112 -0.85 14.17 -9.75
N LYS A 113 -2.04 14.69 -10.00
CA LYS A 113 -2.26 15.72 -11.05
C LYS A 113 -1.49 17.02 -10.79
N GLU A 114 -1.30 17.36 -9.51
CA GLU A 114 -0.47 18.51 -9.11
C GLU A 114 1.05 18.23 -9.11
N GLY A 115 1.46 16.98 -9.41
CA GLY A 115 2.87 16.60 -9.59
C GLY A 115 3.62 16.23 -8.31
N TYR A 116 2.93 16.00 -7.18
CA TYR A 116 3.54 15.55 -5.93
C TYR A 116 2.90 14.28 -5.33
N GLY A 117 1.93 13.70 -6.00
CA GLY A 117 1.30 12.44 -5.57
C GLY A 117 2.16 11.21 -5.87
N PRO A 118 1.77 10.06 -5.34
CA PRO A 118 2.49 8.82 -5.51
C PRO A 118 2.41 8.30 -6.95
N ASP A 119 3.35 7.42 -7.30
CA ASP A 119 3.37 6.68 -8.57
C ASP A 119 2.42 5.49 -8.55
N ARG A 120 2.13 4.99 -7.35
CA ARG A 120 1.32 3.81 -7.10
C ARG A 120 0.42 4.02 -5.89
N ILE A 121 -0.81 3.55 -5.98
CA ILE A 121 -1.72 3.45 -4.84
C ILE A 121 -1.99 1.99 -4.49
N LEU A 122 -2.20 1.74 -3.20
CA LEU A 122 -2.55 0.43 -2.66
C LEU A 122 -3.98 0.45 -2.16
N PHE A 123 -4.78 -0.50 -2.61
CA PHE A 123 -6.06 -0.86 -2.00
C PHE A 123 -5.89 -2.16 -1.23
N MET A 124 -6.60 -2.33 -0.13
CA MET A 124 -6.43 -3.50 0.73
C MET A 124 -7.75 -4.16 1.07
N VAL A 125 -7.85 -5.45 0.82
CA VAL A 125 -8.90 -6.32 1.35
C VAL A 125 -8.31 -7.32 2.33
N SER A 126 -9.11 -7.74 3.30
CA SER A 126 -8.76 -8.84 4.19
C SER A 126 -9.55 -10.09 3.82
N THR A 127 -8.95 -11.26 3.97
CA THR A 127 -9.68 -12.53 3.84
C THR A 127 -10.72 -12.71 4.95
N SER A 128 -10.63 -11.95 6.04
CA SER A 128 -11.58 -11.89 7.14
C SER A 128 -12.50 -10.69 6.98
N GLU A 129 -13.81 -10.92 6.96
CA GLU A 129 -14.82 -9.85 6.83
C GLU A 129 -14.78 -8.90 8.03
N SER A 130 -14.67 -9.42 9.24
CA SER A 130 -14.62 -8.59 10.45
C SER A 130 -13.36 -7.72 10.51
N HIS A 131 -12.20 -8.28 10.16
CA HIS A 131 -10.96 -7.50 10.08
C HIS A 131 -11.04 -6.44 8.98
N HIS A 132 -11.56 -6.82 7.79
CA HIS A 132 -11.76 -5.86 6.71
C HIS A 132 -12.65 -4.71 7.14
N ARG A 133 -13.80 -5.00 7.77
CA ARG A 133 -14.75 -4.00 8.25
C ARG A 133 -14.17 -3.10 9.34
N THR A 134 -13.34 -3.66 10.22
CA THR A 134 -12.62 -2.87 11.25
C THR A 134 -11.69 -1.84 10.62
N ASN A 135 -10.96 -2.23 9.58
CA ASN A 135 -9.96 -1.36 8.95
C ASN A 135 -10.57 -0.37 7.94
N SER A 136 -11.51 -0.83 7.13
CA SER A 136 -12.12 -0.01 6.07
C SER A 136 -13.39 0.70 6.50
N GLY A 137 -14.14 0.13 7.47
CA GLY A 137 -15.49 0.55 7.83
C GLY A 137 -16.56 0.23 6.76
N LEU A 138 -16.20 -0.61 5.76
CA LEU A 138 -17.08 -1.06 4.68
C LEU A 138 -17.24 -2.58 4.70
N SER A 139 -18.31 -3.09 4.09
CA SER A 139 -18.38 -4.50 3.73
C SER A 139 -17.37 -4.81 2.61
N LEU A 140 -16.98 -6.08 2.45
CA LEU A 140 -16.15 -6.49 1.33
C LEU A 140 -16.83 -6.15 -0.01
N ASP A 141 -18.13 -6.37 -0.15
CA ASP A 141 -18.87 -6.09 -1.38
C ASP A 141 -18.86 -4.60 -1.75
N ASP A 142 -19.10 -3.72 -0.79
CA ASP A 142 -19.07 -2.28 -1.03
C ASP A 142 -17.65 -1.79 -1.32
N TYR A 143 -16.66 -2.38 -0.67
CA TYR A 143 -15.27 -2.05 -0.94
C TYR A 143 -14.83 -2.47 -2.35
N TRP A 144 -15.22 -3.66 -2.81
CA TRP A 144 -14.94 -4.11 -4.17
C TRP A 144 -15.57 -3.18 -5.22
N LYS A 145 -16.84 -2.77 -5.02
CA LYS A 145 -17.51 -1.79 -5.92
C LYS A 145 -16.77 -0.45 -5.95
N MET A 146 -16.29 0.00 -4.80
CA MET A 146 -15.45 1.19 -4.72
C MET A 146 -14.18 1.00 -5.55
N CYS A 147 -13.47 -0.11 -5.39
CA CYS A 147 -12.25 -0.39 -6.13
C CYS A 147 -12.49 -0.44 -7.64
N GLU A 148 -13.54 -1.14 -8.09
CA GLU A 148 -13.96 -1.19 -9.50
C GLU A 148 -14.21 0.20 -10.09
N THR A 149 -14.70 1.14 -9.26
CA THR A 149 -14.94 2.54 -9.67
C THR A 149 -13.67 3.38 -9.73
N TYR A 150 -12.73 3.16 -8.80
CA TYR A 150 -11.59 4.05 -8.62
C TYR A 150 -10.29 3.57 -9.27
N ILE A 151 -10.14 2.28 -9.57
CA ILE A 151 -8.97 1.76 -10.28
C ILE A 151 -8.80 2.42 -11.65
N PRO A 152 -9.84 2.52 -12.52
CA PRO A 152 -9.69 3.22 -13.80
C PRO A 152 -9.31 4.70 -13.62
N LYS A 153 -9.87 5.38 -12.61
CA LYS A 153 -9.54 6.80 -12.36
C LYS A 153 -8.08 6.99 -11.92
N ALA A 154 -7.52 6.02 -11.18
CA ALA A 154 -6.12 6.03 -10.81
C ALA A 154 -5.22 5.83 -12.03
N HIS A 155 -5.57 4.91 -12.91
CA HIS A 155 -4.87 4.70 -14.18
C HIS A 155 -4.93 5.94 -15.08
N ASP A 156 -6.10 6.58 -15.19
CA ASP A 156 -6.26 7.85 -15.93
C ASP A 156 -5.38 8.98 -15.39
N ALA A 157 -5.06 8.95 -14.09
CA ALA A 157 -4.12 9.87 -13.47
C ALA A 157 -2.65 9.45 -13.61
N GLY A 158 -2.36 8.35 -14.32
CA GLY A 158 -1.01 7.85 -14.55
C GLY A 158 -0.40 7.16 -13.33
N MET A 159 -1.23 6.60 -12.44
CA MET A 159 -0.78 5.82 -11.29
C MET A 159 -0.97 4.33 -11.55
N LYS A 160 -0.08 3.52 -10.97
CA LYS A 160 -0.27 2.08 -10.84
C LYS A 160 -1.15 1.76 -9.64
N VAL A 161 -1.79 0.59 -9.70
CA VAL A 161 -2.65 0.09 -8.63
C VAL A 161 -2.15 -1.25 -8.12
N CYS A 162 -1.93 -1.34 -6.82
CA CYS A 162 -1.63 -2.59 -6.14
C CYS A 162 -2.86 -3.06 -5.35
N GLY A 163 -3.25 -4.31 -5.56
CA GLY A 163 -4.28 -4.97 -4.78
C GLY A 163 -3.66 -5.77 -3.63
N THR A 164 -3.83 -5.33 -2.40
CA THR A 164 -3.33 -6.07 -1.23
C THR A 164 -4.39 -7.04 -0.71
N VAL A 165 -3.97 -8.26 -0.41
CA VAL A 165 -4.76 -9.27 0.30
C VAL A 165 -4.11 -9.52 1.64
N SER A 166 -4.77 -9.11 2.73
CA SER A 166 -4.27 -9.29 4.09
C SER A 166 -4.92 -10.48 4.83
N THR A 167 -4.35 -10.84 5.96
CA THR A 167 -4.76 -11.98 6.80
C THR A 167 -4.77 -13.32 6.06
N ILE A 168 -3.80 -13.54 5.16
CA ILE A 168 -3.81 -14.73 4.27
C ILE A 168 -3.59 -16.05 5.00
N TRP A 169 -2.90 -16.05 6.15
CA TRP A 169 -2.65 -17.24 6.97
C TRP A 169 -3.50 -17.31 8.23
N GLY A 170 -3.96 -16.15 8.70
CA GLY A 170 -4.77 -16.06 9.91
C GLY A 170 -5.21 -14.65 10.22
N CYS A 171 -6.32 -14.53 10.94
CA CYS A 171 -6.90 -13.27 11.36
C CYS A 171 -6.88 -13.17 12.89
N PRO A 172 -6.45 -12.06 13.48
CA PRO A 172 -6.46 -11.89 14.94
C PRO A 172 -7.87 -11.88 15.53
N ILE A 173 -8.91 -11.67 14.70
CA ILE A 173 -10.32 -11.63 15.15
C ILE A 173 -11.03 -12.97 14.88
N GLU A 174 -10.86 -13.55 13.68
CA GLU A 174 -11.60 -14.76 13.25
C GLU A 174 -10.77 -16.04 13.35
N GLY A 175 -9.47 -15.95 13.64
CA GLY A 175 -8.57 -17.11 13.71
C GLY A 175 -8.10 -17.56 12.31
N PRO A 176 -7.87 -18.86 12.09
CA PRO A 176 -7.33 -19.38 10.84
C PRO A 176 -8.18 -19.00 9.63
N THR A 177 -7.51 -18.60 8.53
CA THR A 177 -8.15 -18.22 7.27
C THR A 177 -7.92 -19.28 6.19
N GLU A 178 -8.84 -19.37 5.23
CA GLU A 178 -8.73 -20.32 4.14
C GLU A 178 -7.87 -19.75 3.01
N LEU A 179 -6.78 -20.43 2.67
CA LEU A 179 -5.91 -20.03 1.56
C LEU A 179 -6.67 -19.89 0.23
N LYS A 180 -7.74 -20.69 0.04
CA LYS A 180 -8.61 -20.58 -1.15
C LYS A 180 -9.18 -19.16 -1.32
N LYS A 181 -9.56 -18.52 -0.23
CA LYS A 181 -10.12 -17.15 -0.25
C LYS A 181 -9.06 -16.12 -0.64
N ALA A 182 -7.82 -16.28 -0.17
CA ALA A 182 -6.70 -15.45 -0.60
C ALA A 182 -6.44 -15.56 -2.10
N VAL A 183 -6.47 -16.78 -2.66
CA VAL A 183 -6.34 -17.02 -4.11
C VAL A 183 -7.49 -16.39 -4.90
N GLU A 184 -8.72 -16.51 -4.40
CA GLU A 184 -9.91 -15.90 -5.02
C GLU A 184 -9.80 -14.37 -5.06
N PHE A 185 -9.40 -13.75 -3.96
CA PHE A 185 -9.24 -12.29 -3.89
C PHE A 185 -8.07 -11.80 -4.75
N THR A 186 -6.99 -12.57 -4.81
CA THR A 186 -5.87 -12.29 -5.73
C THR A 186 -6.34 -12.25 -7.19
N ARG A 187 -7.13 -13.23 -7.61
CA ARG A 187 -7.70 -13.26 -8.96
C ARG A 187 -8.64 -12.07 -9.19
N ARG A 188 -9.53 -11.79 -8.24
CA ARG A 188 -10.45 -10.66 -8.36
C ARG A 188 -9.73 -9.33 -8.52
N TRP A 189 -8.64 -9.11 -7.78
CA TRP A 189 -7.81 -7.90 -7.98
C TRP A 189 -7.30 -7.77 -9.41
N LEU A 190 -6.77 -8.84 -9.97
CA LEU A 190 -6.28 -8.84 -11.37
C LEU A 190 -7.42 -8.62 -12.36
N ASP A 191 -8.57 -9.26 -12.14
CA ASP A 191 -9.75 -9.16 -13.01
C ASP A 191 -10.32 -7.72 -13.04
N ILE A 192 -10.26 -6.97 -11.94
CA ILE A 192 -10.72 -5.58 -11.87
C ILE A 192 -9.64 -4.55 -12.23
N GLY A 193 -8.45 -5.01 -12.62
CA GLY A 193 -7.40 -4.17 -13.20
C GLY A 193 -6.26 -3.76 -12.29
N ALA A 194 -6.03 -4.43 -11.15
CA ALA A 194 -4.80 -4.21 -10.39
C ALA A 194 -3.56 -4.60 -11.22
N ASP A 195 -2.52 -3.76 -11.20
CA ASP A 195 -1.28 -3.98 -11.94
C ASP A 195 -0.39 -5.04 -11.28
N ASP A 196 -0.49 -5.13 -9.96
CA ASP A 196 0.22 -6.15 -9.17
C ASP A 196 -0.49 -6.42 -7.84
N ILE A 197 0.01 -7.42 -7.14
CA ILE A 197 -0.59 -7.95 -5.91
C ILE A 197 0.44 -7.94 -4.80
N GLU A 198 -0.03 -7.52 -3.62
CA GLU A 198 0.68 -7.68 -2.38
C GLU A 198 -0.05 -8.68 -1.48
N HIS A 199 0.68 -9.61 -0.88
CA HIS A 199 0.17 -10.52 0.12
C HIS A 199 0.72 -10.15 1.49
N ALA A 200 -0.16 -9.87 2.43
CA ALA A 200 0.19 -9.49 3.79
C ALA A 200 -0.42 -10.48 4.80
N ASP A 201 0.35 -10.80 5.81
CA ASP A 201 -0.02 -11.77 6.85
C ASP A 201 -0.20 -11.08 8.22
N HIS A 202 -0.97 -9.99 8.24
CA HIS A 202 -1.31 -9.26 9.47
C HIS A 202 -2.63 -8.50 9.31
#